data_6b68076e17c119598c3a725f376f4b19
#
_entry.id   6b68076e17c119598c3a725f376f4b19
#
_cell.length_a   1.000
_cell.length_b   1.000
_cell.length_c   1.000
_cell.angle_alpha   90.00
_cell.angle_beta   90.00
_cell.angle_gamma   90.00
#
_symmetry.space_group_name_H-M   'P 1'
#
loop_
_entity.id
_entity.type
_entity.pdbx_description
1 polymer ?
#
loop_
_entity_poly.entity_id
_entity_poly.type
_entity_poly.pdbx_seq_one_letter_code
_entity_poly.pdbx_strand_id
1 'polypeptide(L)'
;MKKLLVLLLLPISIFAQYGLADFVVLKDGTDSDYNKLEKVWSVYHQKSIDAGEKIGWSVWKRTSQEDDNDMAADYVIFNQFSSKEQLENSMKNFNMDKATGIMKAGLKGEMSSNTISKIINKDIKKQVRTYTLAMLDATPLTGGDLKIGDKMTFAPMIQKTDDYEKAESSIYKPHVLNQIMKGQHRWWAFTKVIDRNENAYENITHITWNVPVENAKRDDFFV
;
A
#
# COMPACT_ATOMS: atom_id res chain seq x y z
N MET A 1 -11.47 7.36 51.20
CA MET A 1 -11.09 8.06 49.95
C MET A 1 -10.81 7.02 48.90
N LYS A 2 -11.74 6.84 47.91
CA LYS A 2 -11.58 5.91 46.79
C LYS A 2 -10.71 6.60 45.72
N LYS A 3 -9.50 6.08 45.50
CA LYS A 3 -8.63 6.54 44.40
C LYS A 3 -9.24 6.07 43.08
N LEU A 4 -9.79 6.95 42.30
CA LEU A 4 -10.26 6.70 40.92
C LEU A 4 -9.01 6.59 40.03
N LEU A 5 -8.68 5.36 39.64
CA LEU A 5 -7.62 5.10 38.64
C LEU A 5 -8.22 5.40 37.26
N VAL A 6 -7.98 6.60 36.73
CA VAL A 6 -8.33 6.96 35.34
C VAL A 6 -7.32 6.25 34.44
N LEU A 7 -7.71 5.12 33.88
CA LEU A 7 -6.95 4.45 32.81
C LEU A 7 -7.13 5.31 31.54
N LEU A 8 -6.13 6.14 31.22
CA LEU A 8 -6.03 6.83 29.96
C LEU A 8 -5.75 5.78 28.87
N LEU A 9 -6.81 5.28 28.23
CA LEU A 9 -6.70 4.57 26.95
C LEU A 9 -6.28 5.59 25.92
N LEU A 10 -4.97 5.76 25.74
CA LEU A 10 -4.44 6.43 24.56
C LEU A 10 -4.87 5.60 23.34
N PRO A 11 -5.47 6.18 22.30
CA PRO A 11 -5.70 5.46 21.06
C PRO A 11 -4.34 5.03 20.53
N ILE A 12 -4.05 3.74 20.60
CA ILE A 12 -2.92 3.16 19.90
C ILE A 12 -3.29 3.26 18.41
N SER A 13 -2.81 4.30 17.76
CA SER A 13 -2.87 4.37 16.30
C SER A 13 -2.09 3.18 15.78
N ILE A 14 -2.80 2.16 15.32
CA ILE A 14 -2.19 0.98 14.68
C ILE A 14 -1.70 1.46 13.32
N PHE A 15 -0.46 1.94 13.27
CA PHE A 15 0.21 2.17 12.00
C PHE A 15 0.62 0.83 11.41
N ALA A 16 0.45 0.68 10.10
CA ALA A 16 1.01 -0.45 9.38
C ALA A 16 2.52 -0.47 9.61
N GLN A 17 3.01 -1.54 10.24
CA GLN A 17 4.46 -1.72 10.46
C GLN A 17 5.12 -2.49 9.33
N TYR A 18 4.32 -3.28 8.60
CA TYR A 18 4.76 -4.08 7.46
C TYR A 18 3.75 -3.97 6.33
N GLY A 19 4.24 -4.14 5.10
CA GLY A 19 3.40 -4.12 3.91
C GLY A 19 3.92 -5.03 2.81
N LEU A 20 3.00 -5.43 1.93
CA LEU A 20 3.34 -5.94 0.61
C LEU A 20 2.90 -4.88 -0.40
N ALA A 21 3.84 -4.43 -1.23
CA ALA A 21 3.57 -3.53 -2.34
C ALA A 21 3.76 -4.29 -3.66
N ASP A 22 2.67 -4.52 -4.38
CA ASP A 22 2.66 -5.17 -5.67
C ASP A 22 2.56 -4.12 -6.77
N PHE A 23 3.59 -4.00 -7.60
CA PHE A 23 3.62 -3.18 -8.79
C PHE A 23 3.23 -4.04 -9.99
N VAL A 24 2.03 -3.84 -10.50
CA VAL A 24 1.41 -4.68 -11.53
C VAL A 24 1.57 -4.02 -12.88
N VAL A 25 2.17 -4.75 -13.82
CA VAL A 25 2.21 -4.41 -15.25
C VAL A 25 1.17 -5.27 -15.96
N LEU A 26 0.26 -4.64 -16.67
CA LEU A 26 -0.81 -5.32 -17.40
C LEU A 26 -0.38 -5.68 -18.84
N LYS A 27 -1.09 -6.61 -19.43
CA LYS A 27 -1.10 -6.81 -20.87
C LYS A 27 -1.95 -5.73 -21.54
N ASP A 28 -1.59 -5.31 -22.71
CA ASP A 28 -2.28 -4.25 -23.44
C ASP A 28 -3.79 -4.52 -23.56
N GLY A 29 -4.59 -3.48 -23.32
CA GLY A 29 -6.05 -3.54 -23.43
C GLY A 29 -6.76 -4.31 -22.30
N THR A 30 -6.08 -4.70 -21.23
CA THR A 30 -6.67 -5.50 -20.13
C THR A 30 -7.08 -4.68 -18.90
N ASP A 31 -6.95 -3.36 -18.92
CA ASP A 31 -7.28 -2.45 -17.80
C ASP A 31 -8.72 -2.69 -17.24
N SER A 32 -9.71 -2.79 -18.14
CA SER A 32 -11.10 -3.06 -17.74
C SER A 32 -11.28 -4.42 -17.06
N ASP A 33 -10.55 -5.43 -17.50
CA ASP A 33 -10.60 -6.76 -16.87
C ASP A 33 -9.88 -6.77 -15.53
N TYR A 34 -8.81 -6.00 -15.40
CA TYR A 34 -8.11 -5.83 -14.14
C TYR A 34 -8.99 -5.15 -13.09
N ASN A 35 -9.73 -4.12 -13.46
CA ASN A 35 -10.71 -3.47 -12.56
C ASN A 35 -11.79 -4.45 -12.07
N LYS A 36 -12.26 -5.37 -12.94
CA LYS A 36 -13.18 -6.44 -12.53
C LYS A 36 -12.51 -7.43 -11.58
N LEU A 37 -11.25 -7.77 -11.83
CA LEU A 37 -10.47 -8.65 -10.97
C LEU A 37 -10.31 -8.05 -9.56
N GLU A 38 -9.92 -6.77 -9.45
CA GLU A 38 -9.77 -6.11 -8.16
C GLU A 38 -11.11 -5.94 -7.42
N LYS A 39 -12.22 -5.72 -8.15
CA LYS A 39 -13.55 -5.77 -7.54
C LYS A 39 -13.88 -7.14 -6.94
N VAL A 40 -13.46 -8.23 -7.57
CA VAL A 40 -13.65 -9.58 -7.03
C VAL A 40 -12.74 -9.79 -5.81
N TRP A 41 -11.46 -9.40 -5.90
CA TRP A 41 -10.51 -9.50 -4.79
C TRP A 41 -10.89 -8.64 -3.58
N SER A 42 -11.54 -7.49 -3.77
CA SER A 42 -11.95 -6.61 -2.65
C SER A 42 -12.81 -7.34 -1.62
N VAL A 43 -13.63 -8.30 -2.04
CA VAL A 43 -14.46 -9.12 -1.14
C VAL A 43 -13.60 -9.99 -0.23
N TYR A 44 -12.59 -10.65 -0.79
CA TYR A 44 -11.64 -11.44 0.00
C TYR A 44 -10.84 -10.55 0.96
N HIS A 45 -10.33 -9.42 0.46
CA HIS A 45 -9.52 -8.51 1.29
C HIS A 45 -10.33 -7.92 2.44
N GLN A 46 -11.60 -7.54 2.22
CA GLN A 46 -12.46 -7.07 3.30
C GLN A 46 -12.68 -8.15 4.35
N LYS A 47 -12.92 -9.40 3.94
CA LYS A 47 -13.05 -10.54 4.87
C LYS A 47 -11.77 -10.81 5.67
N SER A 48 -10.61 -10.68 5.03
CA SER A 48 -9.32 -10.82 5.71
C SER A 48 -9.08 -9.69 6.73
N ILE A 49 -9.51 -8.46 6.44
CA ILE A 49 -9.46 -7.33 7.38
C ILE A 49 -10.42 -7.59 8.56
N ASP A 50 -11.66 -7.97 8.29
CA ASP A 50 -12.68 -8.27 9.31
C ASP A 50 -12.22 -9.42 10.24
N ALA A 51 -11.44 -10.37 9.71
CA ALA A 51 -10.88 -11.49 10.46
C ALA A 51 -9.57 -11.16 11.19
N GLY A 52 -9.02 -9.95 11.03
CA GLY A 52 -7.75 -9.54 11.63
C GLY A 52 -6.51 -10.19 10.99
N GLU A 53 -6.65 -10.77 9.79
CA GLU A 53 -5.52 -11.36 9.05
C GLU A 53 -4.61 -10.27 8.45
N LYS A 54 -5.12 -9.08 8.24
CA LYS A 54 -4.42 -7.85 7.83
C LYS A 54 -5.18 -6.62 8.35
N ILE A 55 -4.56 -5.45 8.30
CA ILE A 55 -5.18 -4.20 8.78
C ILE A 55 -5.65 -3.29 7.65
N GLY A 56 -5.22 -3.53 6.42
CA GLY A 56 -5.61 -2.70 5.29
C GLY A 56 -5.29 -3.32 3.94
N TRP A 57 -5.99 -2.82 2.94
CA TRP A 57 -5.76 -3.11 1.53
C TRP A 57 -6.20 -1.91 0.69
N SER A 58 -5.42 -1.58 -0.33
CA SER A 58 -5.76 -0.52 -1.28
C SER A 58 -5.17 -0.79 -2.66
N VAL A 59 -5.85 -0.28 -3.69
CA VAL A 59 -5.41 -0.34 -5.09
C VAL A 59 -5.28 1.07 -5.63
N TRP A 60 -4.14 1.37 -6.23
CA TRP A 60 -3.81 2.66 -6.80
C TRP A 60 -3.54 2.48 -8.28
N LYS A 61 -4.29 3.20 -9.13
CA LYS A 61 -3.97 3.29 -10.55
C LYS A 61 -2.85 4.31 -10.73
N ARG A 62 -1.78 3.89 -11.40
CA ARG A 62 -0.66 4.79 -11.67
C ARG A 62 -1.04 5.78 -12.79
N THR A 63 -0.63 7.02 -12.65
CA THR A 63 -0.67 7.99 -13.74
C THR A 63 0.55 7.78 -14.63
N SER A 64 0.34 7.53 -15.93
CA SER A 64 1.43 7.38 -16.89
C SER A 64 2.25 8.65 -17.01
N GLN A 65 3.56 8.49 -17.25
CA GLN A 65 4.52 9.55 -17.47
C GLN A 65 5.02 9.47 -18.93
N GLU A 66 5.54 10.58 -19.47
CA GLU A 66 6.02 10.63 -20.86
C GLU A 66 7.23 9.71 -21.12
N ASP A 67 8.04 9.45 -20.07
CA ASP A 67 9.23 8.59 -20.12
C ASP A 67 8.98 7.13 -19.69
N ASP A 68 7.71 6.75 -19.52
CA ASP A 68 7.36 5.37 -19.17
C ASP A 68 7.80 4.40 -20.27
N ASN A 69 8.39 3.30 -19.86
CA ASN A 69 8.66 2.16 -20.72
C ASN A 69 7.59 1.08 -20.54
N ASP A 70 7.62 0.06 -21.39
CA ASP A 70 6.68 -1.08 -21.41
C ASP A 70 6.61 -1.88 -20.09
N MET A 71 7.51 -1.61 -19.15
CA MET A 71 7.57 -2.24 -17.84
C MET A 71 7.15 -1.31 -16.72
N ALA A 72 6.68 -0.09 -17.05
CA ALA A 72 6.06 0.81 -16.06
C ALA A 72 4.81 0.12 -15.47
N ALA A 73 4.63 0.20 -14.15
CA ALA A 73 3.46 -0.40 -13.51
C ALA A 73 2.19 0.39 -13.85
N ASP A 74 1.10 -0.30 -14.11
CA ASP A 74 -0.22 0.30 -14.28
C ASP A 74 -0.93 0.51 -12.95
N TYR A 75 -0.68 -0.40 -12.00
CA TYR A 75 -1.28 -0.37 -10.67
C TYR A 75 -0.27 -0.67 -9.58
N VAL A 76 -0.53 -0.10 -8.40
CA VAL A 76 0.16 -0.46 -7.15
C VAL A 76 -0.87 -0.92 -6.14
N ILE A 77 -0.67 -2.12 -5.58
CA ILE A 77 -1.55 -2.70 -4.57
C ILE A 77 -0.80 -2.73 -3.25
N PHE A 78 -1.46 -2.30 -2.19
CA PHE A 78 -0.94 -2.43 -0.84
C PHE A 78 -1.75 -3.41 -0.02
N ASN A 79 -1.06 -4.33 0.63
CA ASN A 79 -1.55 -5.09 1.77
C ASN A 79 -0.79 -4.63 3.00
N GLN A 80 -1.51 -4.29 4.07
CA GLN A 80 -0.95 -3.67 5.27
C GLN A 80 -1.13 -4.57 6.48
N PHE A 81 -0.10 -4.65 7.31
CA PHE A 81 -0.03 -5.53 8.48
C PHE A 81 0.49 -4.77 9.68
N SER A 82 -0.03 -5.08 10.87
CA SER A 82 0.37 -4.47 12.14
C SER A 82 1.70 -5.03 12.69
N SER A 83 2.11 -6.21 12.23
CA SER A 83 3.35 -6.86 12.66
C SER A 83 3.92 -7.79 11.59
N LYS A 84 5.19 -8.15 11.75
CA LYS A 84 5.85 -9.15 10.91
C LYS A 84 5.16 -10.52 11.03
N GLU A 85 4.76 -10.91 12.23
CA GLU A 85 4.03 -12.14 12.48
C GLU A 85 2.70 -12.20 11.73
N GLN A 86 1.91 -11.09 11.74
CA GLN A 86 0.66 -11.01 10.98
C GLN A 86 0.90 -11.17 9.48
N LEU A 87 1.94 -10.53 8.94
CA LEU A 87 2.35 -10.67 7.55
C LEU A 87 2.71 -12.12 7.22
N GLU A 88 3.62 -12.73 7.99
CA GLU A 88 4.09 -14.10 7.78
C GLU A 88 2.94 -15.11 7.88
N ASN A 89 2.06 -14.95 8.87
CA ASN A 89 0.87 -15.79 9.02
C ASN A 89 -0.11 -15.62 7.84
N SER A 90 -0.33 -14.39 7.37
CA SER A 90 -1.18 -14.14 6.21
C SER A 90 -0.65 -14.81 4.94
N MET A 91 0.66 -14.72 4.71
CA MET A 91 1.32 -15.37 3.56
C MET A 91 1.27 -16.90 3.67
N LYS A 92 1.62 -17.45 4.84
CA LYS A 92 1.67 -18.90 5.10
C LYS A 92 0.29 -19.56 4.98
N ASN A 93 -0.75 -18.88 5.46
CA ASN A 93 -2.10 -19.43 5.53
C ASN A 93 -2.95 -19.09 4.31
N PHE A 94 -2.40 -18.33 3.34
CA PHE A 94 -3.10 -18.03 2.11
C PHE A 94 -3.42 -19.31 1.34
N ASN A 95 -4.71 -19.46 0.98
CA ASN A 95 -5.19 -20.58 0.19
C ASN A 95 -6.16 -20.05 -0.88
N MET A 96 -5.83 -20.30 -2.14
CA MET A 96 -6.59 -19.80 -3.29
C MET A 96 -8.02 -20.35 -3.37
N ASP A 97 -8.22 -21.61 -3.00
CA ASP A 97 -9.56 -22.23 -3.03
C ASP A 97 -10.46 -21.59 -1.95
N LYS A 98 -9.92 -21.39 -0.73
CA LYS A 98 -10.61 -20.68 0.34
C LYS A 98 -10.93 -19.24 -0.08
N ALA A 99 -9.98 -18.51 -0.65
CA ALA A 99 -10.17 -17.15 -1.15
C ALA A 99 -11.26 -17.10 -2.23
N THR A 100 -11.20 -18.02 -3.20
CA THR A 100 -12.21 -18.16 -4.25
C THR A 100 -13.60 -18.46 -3.68
N GLY A 101 -13.70 -19.31 -2.67
CA GLY A 101 -14.93 -19.60 -1.96
C GLY A 101 -15.54 -18.36 -1.30
N ILE A 102 -14.71 -17.55 -0.63
CA ILE A 102 -15.11 -16.29 -0.01
C ILE A 102 -15.64 -15.31 -1.06
N MET A 103 -14.90 -15.12 -2.17
CA MET A 103 -15.30 -14.23 -3.26
C MET A 103 -16.64 -14.66 -3.89
N LYS A 104 -16.83 -15.96 -4.15
CA LYS A 104 -18.10 -16.50 -4.69
C LYS A 104 -19.26 -16.31 -3.72
N ALA A 105 -19.03 -16.52 -2.44
CA ALA A 105 -20.08 -16.32 -1.42
C ALA A 105 -20.47 -14.84 -1.26
N GLY A 106 -19.50 -13.94 -1.22
CA GLY A 106 -19.72 -12.52 -1.05
C GLY A 106 -20.36 -11.82 -2.25
N LEU A 107 -20.14 -12.34 -3.46
CA LEU A 107 -20.74 -11.80 -4.69
C LEU A 107 -21.99 -12.59 -5.16
N LYS A 108 -22.54 -13.45 -4.30
CA LYS A 108 -23.75 -14.19 -4.61
C LYS A 108 -24.92 -13.25 -4.87
N GLY A 109 -25.53 -13.38 -6.04
CA GLY A 109 -26.62 -12.49 -6.49
C GLY A 109 -26.16 -11.33 -7.37
N GLU A 110 -24.87 -10.90 -7.27
CA GLU A 110 -24.30 -9.90 -8.18
C GLU A 110 -23.60 -10.57 -9.38
N MET A 111 -22.92 -11.67 -9.14
CA MET A 111 -22.10 -12.35 -10.15
C MET A 111 -22.17 -13.86 -10.02
N SER A 112 -22.25 -14.57 -11.15
CA SER A 112 -22.25 -16.03 -11.13
C SER A 112 -20.91 -16.60 -10.72
N SER A 113 -20.87 -17.76 -10.04
CA SER A 113 -19.63 -18.45 -9.65
C SER A 113 -18.73 -18.76 -10.84
N ASN A 114 -19.31 -19.04 -12.01
CA ASN A 114 -18.56 -19.31 -13.23
C ASN A 114 -17.91 -18.02 -13.77
N THR A 115 -18.62 -16.89 -13.71
CA THR A 115 -18.07 -15.58 -14.11
C THR A 115 -16.90 -15.20 -13.20
N ILE A 116 -17.04 -15.37 -11.87
CA ILE A 116 -15.96 -15.11 -10.89
C ILE A 116 -14.73 -15.96 -11.22
N SER A 117 -14.91 -17.26 -11.45
CA SER A 117 -13.80 -18.14 -11.81
C SER A 117 -13.11 -17.72 -13.12
N LYS A 118 -13.87 -17.29 -14.13
CA LYS A 118 -13.29 -16.77 -15.40
C LYS A 118 -12.48 -15.49 -15.18
N ILE A 119 -12.94 -14.58 -14.32
CA ILE A 119 -12.22 -13.34 -14.00
C ILE A 119 -10.92 -13.65 -13.28
N ILE A 120 -10.95 -14.49 -12.24
CA ILE A 120 -9.78 -14.83 -11.43
C ILE A 120 -8.69 -15.51 -12.27
N ASN A 121 -9.09 -16.39 -13.19
CA ASN A 121 -8.15 -17.18 -14.01
C ASN A 121 -7.75 -16.50 -15.32
N LYS A 122 -8.20 -15.25 -15.57
CA LYS A 122 -7.84 -14.54 -16.78
C LYS A 122 -6.38 -14.09 -16.74
N ASP A 123 -5.61 -14.47 -17.75
CA ASP A 123 -4.20 -14.10 -17.89
C ASP A 123 -4.07 -12.65 -18.45
N ILE A 124 -4.08 -11.67 -17.55
CA ILE A 124 -4.10 -10.25 -17.85
C ILE A 124 -2.87 -9.49 -17.36
N LYS A 125 -2.02 -10.13 -16.57
CA LYS A 125 -0.80 -9.50 -16.01
C LYS A 125 0.41 -9.88 -16.84
N LYS A 126 1.21 -8.91 -17.26
CA LYS A 126 2.51 -9.12 -17.91
C LYS A 126 3.57 -9.43 -16.86
N GLN A 127 3.56 -8.69 -15.75
CA GLN A 127 4.49 -8.87 -14.65
C GLN A 127 3.90 -8.35 -13.32
N VAL A 128 4.33 -8.90 -12.21
CA VAL A 128 4.11 -8.35 -10.86
C VAL A 128 5.45 -8.30 -10.14
N ARG A 129 5.83 -7.12 -9.67
CA ARG A 129 6.99 -6.88 -8.82
C ARG A 129 6.51 -6.67 -7.40
N THR A 130 6.81 -7.60 -6.52
CA THR A 130 6.40 -7.55 -5.12
C THR A 130 7.57 -7.16 -4.24
N TYR A 131 7.36 -6.17 -3.40
CA TYR A 131 8.28 -5.76 -2.35
C TYR A 131 7.63 -5.98 -0.98
N THR A 132 8.34 -6.69 -0.10
CA THR A 132 7.99 -6.77 1.31
C THR A 132 8.66 -5.60 2.02
N LEU A 133 7.87 -4.79 2.70
CA LEU A 133 8.28 -3.52 3.28
C LEU A 133 8.18 -3.55 4.80
N ALA A 134 9.19 -3.02 5.47
CA ALA A 134 9.12 -2.65 6.88
C ALA A 134 9.01 -1.12 6.98
N MET A 135 8.05 -0.61 7.75
CA MET A 135 7.91 0.81 8.04
C MET A 135 9.02 1.24 8.98
N LEU A 136 9.88 2.15 8.55
CA LEU A 136 10.93 2.75 9.38
C LEU A 136 10.43 4.00 10.09
N ASP A 137 9.69 4.85 9.37
CA ASP A 137 9.15 6.09 9.92
C ASP A 137 7.93 6.58 9.13
N ALA A 138 7.09 7.39 9.75
CA ALA A 138 5.95 8.02 9.10
C ALA A 138 5.51 9.28 9.85
N THR A 139 4.75 10.15 9.15
CA THR A 139 3.99 11.23 9.78
C THR A 139 2.57 10.77 10.08
N PRO A 140 1.85 11.40 11.01
CA PRO A 140 0.40 11.23 11.11
C PRO A 140 -0.29 11.59 9.79
N LEU A 141 -1.30 10.83 9.40
CA LEU A 141 -2.18 11.21 8.29
C LEU A 141 -3.09 12.35 8.75
N THR A 142 -3.12 13.45 7.99
CA THR A 142 -3.95 14.62 8.27
C THR A 142 -5.02 14.81 7.19
N GLY A 143 -6.02 15.63 7.48
CA GLY A 143 -7.11 15.90 6.54
C GLY A 143 -8.12 14.74 6.38
N GLY A 144 -8.18 13.83 7.36
CA GLY A 144 -9.07 12.68 7.39
C GLY A 144 -8.52 11.47 6.64
N ASP A 145 -9.32 10.41 6.56
CA ASP A 145 -8.96 9.16 5.90
C ASP A 145 -8.71 9.32 4.40
N LEU A 146 -7.95 8.39 3.82
CA LEU A 146 -7.76 8.32 2.38
C LEU A 146 -9.08 7.96 1.68
N LYS A 147 -9.33 8.63 0.56
CA LYS A 147 -10.58 8.49 -0.22
C LYS A 147 -10.26 8.12 -1.67
N ILE A 148 -11.23 7.55 -2.35
CA ILE A 148 -11.16 7.35 -3.80
C ILE A 148 -10.95 8.71 -4.47
N GLY A 149 -9.93 8.78 -5.32
CA GLY A 149 -9.49 10.01 -6.00
C GLY A 149 -8.32 10.73 -5.33
N ASP A 150 -7.95 10.37 -4.09
CA ASP A 150 -6.71 10.87 -3.49
C ASP A 150 -5.50 10.46 -4.34
N LYS A 151 -4.48 11.33 -4.39
CA LYS A 151 -3.23 11.09 -5.10
C LYS A 151 -2.14 10.69 -4.12
N MET A 152 -1.36 9.68 -4.49
CA MET A 152 -0.16 9.28 -3.78
C MET A 152 1.01 9.26 -4.74
N THR A 153 2.15 9.77 -4.30
CA THR A 153 3.42 9.61 -5.01
C THR A 153 4.35 8.69 -4.23
N PHE A 154 5.22 8.01 -4.94
CA PHE A 154 6.26 7.18 -4.34
C PHE A 154 7.59 7.43 -5.02
N ALA A 155 8.68 7.25 -4.27
CA ALA A 155 10.03 7.33 -4.79
C ALA A 155 10.82 6.09 -4.35
N PRO A 156 11.17 5.20 -5.29
CA PRO A 156 12.12 4.13 -5.02
C PRO A 156 13.51 4.70 -4.82
N MET A 157 14.23 4.22 -3.81
CA MET A 157 15.51 4.75 -3.38
C MET A 157 16.57 3.66 -3.30
N ILE A 158 17.80 4.05 -3.54
CA ILE A 158 18.99 3.20 -3.39
C ILE A 158 19.84 3.80 -2.28
N GLN A 159 19.97 3.10 -1.17
CA GLN A 159 20.86 3.52 -0.08
C GLN A 159 22.31 3.53 -0.57
N LYS A 160 23.00 4.66 -0.39
CA LYS A 160 24.40 4.86 -0.77
C LYS A 160 25.33 4.95 0.44
N THR A 161 24.79 5.38 1.60
CA THR A 161 25.55 5.62 2.83
C THR A 161 24.84 5.03 4.03
N ASP A 162 25.55 4.70 5.10
CA ASP A 162 25.00 4.07 6.31
C ASP A 162 24.09 5.04 7.11
N ASP A 163 24.24 6.33 6.93
CA ASP A 163 23.46 7.35 7.61
C ASP A 163 22.16 7.74 6.88
N TYR A 164 21.87 7.10 5.74
CA TYR A 164 20.70 7.40 4.90
C TYR A 164 19.37 7.31 5.69
N GLU A 165 19.12 6.22 6.40
CA GLU A 165 17.89 6.04 7.19
C GLU A 165 17.75 7.13 8.27
N LYS A 166 18.88 7.51 8.90
CA LYS A 166 18.91 8.60 9.87
C LYS A 166 18.61 9.95 9.22
N ALA A 167 19.17 10.21 8.03
CA ALA A 167 18.95 11.46 7.31
C ALA A 167 17.47 11.61 6.91
N GLU A 168 16.82 10.56 6.42
CA GLU A 168 15.38 10.57 6.09
C GLU A 168 14.52 10.94 7.32
N SER A 169 14.78 10.33 8.47
CA SER A 169 13.99 10.57 9.68
C SER A 169 14.33 11.89 10.38
N SER A 170 15.60 12.33 10.36
CA SER A 170 16.03 13.51 11.14
C SER A 170 16.09 14.82 10.34
N ILE A 171 16.13 14.75 9.01
CA ILE A 171 16.21 15.92 8.12
C ILE A 171 14.95 16.02 7.26
N TYR A 172 14.63 14.95 6.49
CA TYR A 172 13.53 15.02 5.54
C TYR A 172 12.15 15.02 6.23
N LYS A 173 11.92 14.14 7.21
CA LYS A 173 10.65 14.12 7.96
C LYS A 173 10.26 15.46 8.60
N PRO A 174 11.15 16.21 9.29
CA PRO A 174 10.86 17.55 9.80
C PRO A 174 10.42 18.53 8.70
N HIS A 175 11.04 18.45 7.50
CA HIS A 175 10.62 19.23 6.35
C HIS A 175 9.18 18.90 5.94
N VAL A 176 8.84 17.61 5.81
CA VAL A 176 7.48 17.17 5.48
C VAL A 176 6.48 17.59 6.57
N LEU A 177 6.82 17.47 7.86
CA LEU A 177 5.97 17.94 8.95
C LEU A 177 5.67 19.44 8.84
N ASN A 178 6.65 20.26 8.44
CA ASN A 178 6.42 21.68 8.18
C ASN A 178 5.45 21.88 6.99
N GLN A 179 5.57 21.10 5.92
CA GLN A 179 4.61 21.13 4.80
C GLN A 179 3.20 20.71 5.24
N ILE A 180 3.07 19.72 6.12
CA ILE A 180 1.79 19.32 6.71
C ILE A 180 1.18 20.46 7.52
N MET A 181 1.97 21.15 8.36
CA MET A 181 1.50 22.31 9.13
C MET A 181 1.05 23.48 8.24
N LYS A 182 1.65 23.62 7.06
CA LYS A 182 1.25 24.62 6.04
C LYS A 182 0.05 24.17 5.19
N GLY A 183 -0.49 22.98 5.40
CA GLY A 183 -1.59 22.42 4.58
C GLY A 183 -1.18 22.03 3.15
N GLN A 184 0.10 21.78 2.90
CA GLN A 184 0.64 21.44 1.58
C GLN A 184 0.80 19.93 1.40
N HIS A 185 0.81 19.17 2.49
CA HIS A 185 1.02 17.72 2.54
C HIS A 185 0.06 17.09 3.55
N ARG A 186 -0.30 15.82 3.34
CA ARG A 186 -1.21 15.09 4.26
C ARG A 186 -0.50 13.96 4.98
N TRP A 187 0.43 13.29 4.33
CA TRP A 187 1.10 12.12 4.87
C TRP A 187 2.40 11.80 4.14
N TRP A 188 3.34 11.29 4.88
CA TRP A 188 4.59 10.73 4.40
C TRP A 188 4.92 9.46 5.16
N ALA A 189 5.51 8.49 4.48
CA ALA A 189 6.08 7.30 5.08
C ALA A 189 7.38 6.91 4.40
N PHE A 190 8.25 6.30 5.20
CA PHE A 190 9.55 5.79 4.80
C PHE A 190 9.63 4.30 5.11
N THR A 191 9.86 3.50 4.10
CA THR A 191 9.88 2.04 4.19
C THR A 191 11.18 1.46 3.68
N LYS A 192 11.64 0.38 4.34
CA LYS A 192 12.77 -0.43 3.92
C LYS A 192 12.26 -1.68 3.19
N VAL A 193 12.87 -2.02 2.08
CA VAL A 193 12.65 -3.30 1.40
C VAL A 193 13.39 -4.38 2.17
N ILE A 194 12.66 -5.33 2.74
CA ILE A 194 13.21 -6.44 3.54
C ILE A 194 13.17 -7.77 2.80
N ASP A 195 12.32 -7.88 1.79
CA ASP A 195 12.25 -9.02 0.88
C ASP A 195 11.59 -8.60 -0.44
N ARG A 196 11.72 -9.42 -1.48
CA ARG A 196 11.18 -9.16 -2.81
C ARG A 196 11.04 -10.43 -3.63
N ASN A 197 10.17 -10.41 -4.64
CA ASN A 197 10.13 -11.49 -5.63
C ASN A 197 11.21 -11.30 -6.71
N GLU A 198 11.39 -12.32 -7.53
CA GLU A 198 12.39 -12.39 -8.61
C GLU A 198 12.23 -11.31 -9.70
N ASN A 199 11.02 -10.77 -9.86
CA ASN A 199 10.73 -9.72 -10.84
C ASN A 199 11.07 -8.31 -10.34
N ALA A 200 11.23 -8.13 -9.03
CA ALA A 200 11.47 -6.83 -8.42
C ALA A 200 12.92 -6.37 -8.64
N TYR A 201 13.11 -5.05 -8.77
CA TYR A 201 14.45 -4.48 -8.96
C TYR A 201 15.32 -4.68 -7.71
N GLU A 202 16.46 -5.37 -7.88
CA GLU A 202 17.35 -5.76 -6.79
C GLU A 202 17.98 -4.58 -6.05
N ASN A 203 18.27 -3.49 -6.76
CA ASN A 203 18.97 -2.34 -6.22
C ASN A 203 18.09 -1.40 -5.40
N ILE A 204 16.76 -1.52 -5.46
CA ILE A 204 15.85 -0.70 -4.63
C ILE A 204 15.91 -1.19 -3.20
N THR A 205 16.37 -0.32 -2.29
CA THR A 205 16.53 -0.64 -0.87
C THR A 205 15.44 -0.04 0.00
N HIS A 206 14.87 1.10 -0.43
CA HIS A 206 13.85 1.84 0.30
C HIS A 206 12.81 2.41 -0.66
N ILE A 207 11.64 2.73 -0.13
CA ILE A 207 10.61 3.47 -0.86
C ILE A 207 10.00 4.51 0.09
N THR A 208 9.91 5.75 -0.36
CA THR A 208 9.12 6.78 0.32
C THR A 208 7.76 6.92 -0.34
N TRP A 209 6.76 7.20 0.48
CA TRP A 209 5.35 7.33 0.08
C TRP A 209 4.84 8.68 0.52
N ASN A 210 4.11 9.38 -0.34
CA ASN A 210 3.66 10.73 -0.07
C ASN A 210 2.21 10.93 -0.51
N VAL A 211 1.40 11.53 0.34
CA VAL A 211 0.06 12.00 0.00
C VAL A 211 0.08 13.54 0.05
N PRO A 212 0.22 14.20 -1.09
CA PRO A 212 0.19 15.66 -1.17
C PRO A 212 -1.24 16.19 -0.99
N VAL A 213 -1.37 17.47 -0.66
CA VAL A 213 -2.61 18.21 -0.89
C VAL A 213 -2.67 18.58 -2.37
N GLU A 214 -3.79 18.33 -3.04
CA GLU A 214 -3.96 18.62 -4.45
C GLU A 214 -3.83 20.14 -4.71
N ASN A 215 -3.09 20.50 -5.76
CA ASN A 215 -2.81 21.88 -6.18
C ASN A 215 -2.08 22.76 -5.13
N ALA A 216 -1.60 22.19 -4.04
CA ALA A 216 -0.76 22.95 -3.10
C ALA A 216 0.61 23.24 -3.74
N LYS A 217 1.06 24.51 -3.64
CA LYS A 217 2.46 24.85 -3.92
C LYS A 217 3.30 24.25 -2.81
N ARG A 218 4.27 23.42 -3.16
CA ARG A 218 5.24 22.88 -2.21
C ARG A 218 6.48 23.76 -2.20
N ASP A 219 7.04 23.93 -1.01
CA ASP A 219 8.37 24.52 -0.90
C ASP A 219 9.39 23.52 -1.39
N ASP A 220 10.34 23.96 -2.21
CA ASP A 220 11.44 23.12 -2.64
C ASP A 220 12.34 22.77 -1.45
N PHE A 221 12.77 21.50 -1.35
CA PHE A 221 13.62 21.04 -0.25
C PHE A 221 15.03 21.63 -0.33
N PHE A 222 15.47 21.99 -1.54
CA PHE A 222 16.85 22.41 -1.86
C PHE A 222 16.93 23.91 -2.23
N VAL A 223 16.12 24.80 -1.66
CA VAL A 223 16.27 26.24 -1.82
C VAL A 223 17.04 26.83 -0.66
#